data_7530277a74413dd43e8001c78b190631
#
_entry.id   7530277a74413dd43e8001c78b190631
#
_cell.length_a   1.000
_cell.length_b   1.000
_cell.length_c   1.000
_cell.angle_alpha   90.00
_cell.angle_beta   90.00
_cell.angle_gamma   90.00
#
_symmetry.space_group_name_H-M   'P 1'
#
loop_
_entity.id
_entity.type
_entity.pdbx_description
1 polymer ?
#
loop_
_entity_poly.entity_id
_entity_poly.type
_entity_poly.pdbx_seq_one_letter_code
_entity_poly.pdbx_strand_id
1 'polypeptide(L)'
;KRDAEIEMLKEIIDGGDVTELGIAFEQRLQQLDDDFAFIGECNVGGEFMADEKVERMQEIAKETWSRTLSDRIGISYEEARRKEREEEPSLPVVEKLLDDRYDHIVIREGNDLMPADNKWGFSMPVPEHKFNLGEVYNLGIGRGTLTEEDRYKINDHIVQTIVMLEALPFPKHLKRVPEYAGGHHEKMDGGGYPRGLKKEDMSMPARIMAIAD
;
A
#
# COMPACT_ATOMS: atom_id res chain seq x y z
N LYS A 1 -2.10 -20.51 16.35
CA LYS A 1 -2.31 -21.94 16.70
C LYS A 1 -1.51 -22.33 17.93
N ARG A 2 -0.20 -22.10 17.95
CA ARG A 2 0.65 -22.42 19.10
C ARG A 2 0.17 -21.75 20.40
N ASP A 3 -0.22 -20.49 20.35
CA ASP A 3 -0.68 -19.77 21.53
C ASP A 3 -2.02 -20.32 22.04
N ALA A 4 -2.94 -20.69 21.13
CA ALA A 4 -4.19 -21.37 21.48
C ALA A 4 -3.95 -22.76 22.14
N GLU A 5 -2.95 -23.50 21.66
CA GLU A 5 -2.54 -24.77 22.26
C GLU A 5 -1.98 -24.57 23.68
N ILE A 6 -1.16 -23.54 23.86
CA ILE A 6 -0.61 -23.19 25.19
C ILE A 6 -1.71 -22.79 26.17
N GLU A 7 -2.70 -22.01 25.72
CA GLU A 7 -3.85 -21.62 26.56
C GLU A 7 -4.65 -22.86 26.97
N MET A 8 -5.03 -23.72 26.05
CA MET A 8 -5.72 -24.98 26.37
C MET A 8 -4.95 -25.82 27.38
N LEU A 9 -3.64 -26.00 27.17
CA LEU A 9 -2.81 -26.77 28.10
C LEU A 9 -2.74 -26.15 29.50
N LYS A 10 -2.70 -24.84 29.63
CA LYS A 10 -2.76 -24.15 30.92
C LYS A 10 -4.09 -24.39 31.62
N GLU A 11 -5.21 -24.28 30.91
CA GLU A 11 -6.53 -24.52 31.48
C GLU A 11 -6.71 -25.97 31.92
N ILE A 12 -6.14 -26.95 31.20
CA ILE A 12 -6.11 -28.36 31.63
C ILE A 12 -5.31 -28.54 32.93
N ILE A 13 -4.15 -27.88 33.03
CA ILE A 13 -3.32 -27.93 34.23
C ILE A 13 -4.04 -27.32 35.44
N ASP A 14 -4.84 -26.28 35.21
CA ASP A 14 -5.66 -25.62 36.25
C ASP A 14 -6.94 -26.40 36.60
N GLY A 15 -7.14 -27.57 36.02
CA GLY A 15 -8.22 -28.50 36.37
C GLY A 15 -9.46 -28.42 35.46
N GLY A 16 -9.34 -27.82 34.27
CA GLY A 16 -10.41 -27.80 33.26
C GLY A 16 -10.69 -29.19 32.67
N ASP A 17 -11.92 -29.38 32.14
CA ASP A 17 -12.31 -30.62 31.48
C ASP A 17 -11.61 -30.81 30.14
N VAL A 18 -10.81 -31.86 30.03
CA VAL A 18 -9.98 -32.14 28.84
C VAL A 18 -10.84 -32.30 27.58
N THR A 19 -12.05 -32.86 27.70
CA THR A 19 -12.92 -33.12 26.55
C THR A 19 -13.52 -31.83 26.02
N GLU A 20 -14.05 -30.97 26.92
CA GLU A 20 -14.63 -29.68 26.56
C GLU A 20 -13.55 -28.76 25.99
N LEU A 21 -12.38 -28.67 26.61
CA LEU A 21 -11.27 -27.87 26.16
C LEU A 21 -10.71 -28.36 24.82
N GLY A 22 -10.67 -29.68 24.60
CA GLY A 22 -10.30 -30.26 23.32
C GLY A 22 -11.25 -29.84 22.18
N ILE A 23 -12.56 -29.87 22.42
CA ILE A 23 -13.56 -29.42 21.43
C ILE A 23 -13.41 -27.92 21.13
N ALA A 24 -13.26 -27.10 22.17
CA ALA A 24 -13.07 -25.66 22.02
C ALA A 24 -11.78 -25.34 21.23
N PHE A 25 -10.70 -26.06 21.49
CA PHE A 25 -9.44 -25.94 20.79
C PHE A 25 -9.57 -26.28 19.29
N GLU A 26 -10.22 -27.38 18.94
CA GLU A 26 -10.46 -27.74 17.54
C GLU A 26 -11.31 -26.69 16.82
N GLN A 27 -12.34 -26.14 17.47
CA GLN A 27 -13.13 -25.03 16.93
C GLN A 27 -12.28 -23.79 16.71
N ARG A 28 -11.39 -23.48 17.64
CA ARG A 28 -10.46 -22.34 17.52
C ARG A 28 -9.46 -22.53 16.36
N LEU A 29 -8.96 -23.75 16.17
CA LEU A 29 -8.08 -24.05 15.04
C LEU A 29 -8.80 -23.86 13.70
N GLN A 30 -10.05 -24.34 13.59
CA GLN A 30 -10.85 -24.16 12.38
C GLN A 30 -11.09 -22.66 12.10
N GLN A 31 -11.45 -21.89 13.13
CA GLN A 31 -11.63 -20.44 13.00
C GLN A 31 -10.36 -19.75 12.48
N LEU A 32 -9.20 -20.10 13.01
CA LEU A 32 -7.92 -19.55 12.56
C LEU A 32 -7.60 -19.91 11.10
N ASP A 33 -7.98 -21.11 10.65
CA ASP A 33 -7.82 -21.51 9.24
C ASP A 33 -8.77 -20.76 8.32
N ASP A 34 -10.02 -20.58 8.74
CA ASP A 34 -11.03 -19.81 7.99
C ASP A 34 -10.64 -18.32 7.88
N ASP A 35 -10.10 -17.76 8.97
CA ASP A 35 -9.63 -16.37 8.99
C ASP A 35 -8.37 -16.19 8.11
N PHE A 36 -7.44 -17.14 8.17
CA PHE A 36 -6.26 -17.12 7.29
C PHE A 36 -6.65 -17.20 5.81
N ALA A 37 -7.58 -18.10 5.46
CA ALA A 37 -8.09 -18.21 4.09
C ALA A 37 -8.77 -16.91 3.64
N PHE A 38 -9.57 -16.30 4.52
CA PHE A 38 -10.25 -15.04 4.24
C PHE A 38 -9.26 -13.89 4.01
N ILE A 39 -8.23 -13.75 4.84
CA ILE A 39 -7.17 -12.76 4.65
C ILE A 39 -6.42 -13.01 3.33
N GLY A 40 -6.16 -14.28 2.98
CA GLY A 40 -5.58 -14.66 1.70
C GLY A 40 -6.44 -14.21 0.50
N GLU A 41 -7.77 -14.34 0.59
CA GLU A 41 -8.68 -13.81 -0.43
C GLU A 41 -8.62 -12.28 -0.53
N CYS A 42 -8.60 -11.58 0.60
CA CYS A 42 -8.45 -10.12 0.62
C CYS A 42 -7.15 -9.67 -0.06
N ASN A 43 -6.05 -10.39 0.16
CA ASN A 43 -4.75 -10.09 -0.41
C ASN A 43 -4.66 -10.31 -1.94
N VAL A 44 -5.49 -11.17 -2.50
CA VAL A 44 -5.59 -11.29 -3.97
C VAL A 44 -6.17 -10.02 -4.60
N GLY A 45 -7.03 -9.35 -3.83
CA GLY A 45 -7.69 -8.13 -4.25
C GLY A 45 -8.75 -8.35 -5.33
N GLY A 46 -9.40 -7.27 -5.76
CA GLY A 46 -10.44 -7.29 -6.75
C GLY A 46 -10.83 -5.89 -7.18
N GLU A 47 -11.82 -5.79 -8.05
CA GLU A 47 -12.33 -4.50 -8.53
C GLU A 47 -12.99 -3.69 -7.41
N PHE A 48 -13.68 -4.41 -6.50
CA PHE A 48 -14.32 -3.84 -5.32
C PHE A 48 -14.19 -4.77 -4.11
N MET A 49 -14.00 -4.17 -2.95
CA MET A 49 -14.08 -4.83 -1.66
C MET A 49 -15.32 -4.33 -0.92
N ALA A 50 -16.24 -5.23 -0.59
CA ALA A 50 -17.46 -4.88 0.13
C ALA A 50 -17.15 -4.44 1.57
N ASP A 51 -17.93 -3.52 2.12
CA ASP A 51 -17.73 -2.97 3.47
C ASP A 51 -17.71 -4.07 4.53
N GLU A 52 -18.57 -5.09 4.41
CA GLU A 52 -18.63 -6.23 5.33
C GLU A 52 -17.31 -7.06 5.32
N LYS A 53 -16.63 -7.13 4.17
CA LYS A 53 -15.31 -7.77 4.10
C LYS A 53 -14.24 -6.94 4.80
N VAL A 54 -14.29 -5.63 4.64
CA VAL A 54 -13.39 -4.70 5.34
C VAL A 54 -13.59 -4.81 6.85
N GLU A 55 -14.84 -4.81 7.33
CA GLU A 55 -15.17 -4.97 8.75
C GLU A 55 -14.64 -6.30 9.30
N ARG A 56 -14.90 -7.41 8.60
CA ARG A 56 -14.37 -8.73 9.02
C ARG A 56 -12.85 -8.75 9.08
N MET A 57 -12.17 -8.20 8.08
CA MET A 57 -10.71 -8.09 8.06
C MET A 57 -10.19 -7.29 9.25
N GLN A 58 -10.86 -6.17 9.60
CA GLN A 58 -10.51 -5.35 10.76
C GLN A 58 -10.74 -6.08 12.09
N GLU A 59 -11.76 -6.94 12.20
CA GLU A 59 -11.95 -7.77 13.39
C GLU A 59 -10.83 -8.83 13.52
N ILE A 60 -10.47 -9.50 12.43
CA ILE A 60 -9.35 -10.45 12.41
C ILE A 60 -8.03 -9.75 12.77
N ALA A 61 -7.83 -8.52 12.30
CA ALA A 61 -6.63 -7.73 12.61
C ALA A 61 -6.45 -7.45 14.11
N LYS A 62 -7.53 -7.46 14.91
CA LYS A 62 -7.45 -7.26 16.37
C LYS A 62 -6.94 -8.49 17.13
N GLU A 63 -6.96 -9.66 16.49
CA GLU A 63 -6.38 -10.87 17.06
C GLU A 63 -4.91 -10.64 17.41
N THR A 64 -4.49 -11.22 18.53
CA THR A 64 -3.12 -11.04 19.03
C THR A 64 -2.34 -12.35 19.06
N TRP A 65 -1.03 -12.23 19.00
CA TRP A 65 -0.11 -13.35 19.13
C TRP A 65 1.13 -12.94 19.91
N SER A 66 1.84 -13.92 20.44
CA SER A 66 3.07 -13.70 21.21
C SER A 66 4.29 -13.89 20.32
N ARG A 67 4.98 -12.80 20.00
CA ARG A 67 6.26 -12.84 19.28
C ARG A 67 7.41 -13.06 20.25
N THR A 68 8.21 -14.07 19.97
CA THR A 68 9.35 -14.47 20.81
C THR A 68 10.71 -14.20 20.18
N LEU A 69 10.73 -13.71 18.94
CA LEU A 69 11.95 -13.36 18.19
C LEU A 69 11.89 -11.88 17.80
N SER A 70 13.07 -11.25 17.70
CA SER A 70 13.17 -9.87 17.23
C SER A 70 12.70 -9.78 15.78
N ASP A 71 11.87 -8.78 15.46
CA ASP A 71 11.44 -8.44 14.11
C ASP A 71 12.48 -7.59 13.35
N ARG A 72 13.66 -7.43 13.95
CA ARG A 72 14.82 -6.75 13.36
C ARG A 72 15.86 -7.72 12.79
N ILE A 73 15.57 -9.03 12.82
CA ILE A 73 16.46 -10.05 12.28
C ILE A 73 16.13 -10.31 10.80
N GLY A 74 17.14 -10.17 9.93
CA GLY A 74 17.02 -10.53 8.50
C GLY A 74 16.27 -9.51 7.64
N ILE A 75 16.05 -8.29 8.13
CA ILE A 75 15.39 -7.19 7.42
C ILE A 75 16.37 -6.39 6.54
N SER A 76 15.83 -5.60 5.61
CA SER A 76 16.63 -4.69 4.78
C SER A 76 17.17 -3.51 5.59
N TYR A 77 18.20 -2.83 5.03
CA TYR A 77 18.77 -1.63 5.66
C TYR A 77 17.72 -0.51 5.81
N GLU A 78 16.90 -0.31 4.79
CA GLU A 78 15.84 0.70 4.80
C GLU A 78 14.77 0.40 5.86
N GLU A 79 14.42 -0.87 6.02
CA GLU A 79 13.48 -1.29 7.07
C GLU A 79 14.09 -1.13 8.46
N ALA A 80 15.35 -1.50 8.65
CA ALA A 80 16.06 -1.30 9.91
C ALA A 80 16.04 0.18 10.33
N ARG A 81 16.36 1.10 9.39
CA ARG A 81 16.28 2.54 9.65
C ARG A 81 14.88 3.03 10.03
N ARG A 82 13.82 2.44 9.46
CA ARG A 82 12.47 2.80 9.87
C ARG A 82 12.16 2.31 11.28
N LYS A 83 12.57 1.08 11.61
CA LYS A 83 12.37 0.49 12.94
C LYS A 83 13.21 1.16 14.04
N GLU A 84 14.33 1.83 13.70
CA GLU A 84 15.11 2.64 14.65
C GLU A 84 14.37 3.88 15.16
N ARG A 85 13.23 4.25 14.54
CA ARG A 85 12.38 5.36 15.00
C ARG A 85 11.64 5.04 16.29
N GLU A 86 11.54 3.76 16.64
CA GLU A 86 10.90 3.27 17.85
C GLU A 86 11.85 2.38 18.64
N GLU A 87 11.66 2.36 19.96
CA GLU A 87 12.41 1.49 20.85
C GLU A 87 12.01 0.03 20.60
N GLU A 88 13.01 -0.88 20.57
CA GLU A 88 12.74 -2.30 20.42
C GLU A 88 12.05 -2.86 21.66
N PRO A 89 10.86 -3.48 21.52
CA PRO A 89 10.15 -4.02 22.66
C PRO A 89 10.88 -5.23 23.26
N SER A 90 10.77 -5.40 24.56
CA SER A 90 11.30 -6.59 25.25
C SER A 90 10.49 -7.83 24.86
N LEU A 91 11.19 -8.93 24.61
CA LEU A 91 10.59 -10.21 24.25
C LEU A 91 10.29 -11.08 25.48
N PRO A 92 9.22 -11.88 25.48
CA PRO A 92 8.18 -11.95 24.43
C PRO A 92 7.26 -10.71 24.45
N VAL A 93 6.79 -10.29 23.28
CA VAL A 93 5.87 -9.16 23.12
C VAL A 93 4.55 -9.64 22.51
N VAL A 94 3.42 -9.11 22.99
CA VAL A 94 2.09 -9.37 22.42
C VAL A 94 1.81 -8.32 21.36
N GLU A 95 1.54 -8.76 20.14
CA GLU A 95 1.27 -7.91 18.99
C GLU A 95 -0.05 -8.30 18.33
N LYS A 96 -0.65 -7.38 17.60
CA LYS A 96 -1.78 -7.70 16.71
C LYS A 96 -1.31 -8.58 15.57
N LEU A 97 -2.23 -9.37 15.03
CA LEU A 97 -1.96 -10.26 13.90
C LEU A 97 -1.68 -9.46 12.61
N LEU A 98 -2.43 -8.37 12.40
CA LEU A 98 -2.22 -7.37 11.34
C LEU A 98 -2.27 -5.98 11.98
N ASP A 99 -1.38 -5.10 11.58
CA ASP A 99 -1.32 -3.75 12.14
C ASP A 99 -0.80 -2.73 11.13
N ASP A 100 -1.19 -1.48 11.32
CA ASP A 100 -0.64 -0.33 10.62
C ASP A 100 0.30 0.40 11.58
N ARG A 101 1.59 0.02 11.55
CA ARG A 101 2.60 0.54 12.47
C ARG A 101 3.33 1.74 11.86
N TYR A 102 3.95 2.54 12.72
CA TYR A 102 4.71 3.70 12.30
C TYR A 102 5.91 3.34 11.39
N ASP A 103 6.55 2.20 11.62
CA ASP A 103 7.66 1.69 10.80
C ASP A 103 7.21 1.21 9.40
N HIS A 104 5.90 1.03 9.18
CA HIS A 104 5.32 0.78 7.86
C HIS A 104 5.28 2.04 6.97
N ILE A 105 5.44 3.23 7.54
CA ILE A 105 5.40 4.49 6.80
C ILE A 105 6.76 4.82 6.21
N VAL A 106 6.80 4.94 4.88
CA VAL A 106 7.96 5.46 4.14
C VAL A 106 7.74 6.93 3.85
N ILE A 107 8.53 7.78 4.48
CA ILE A 107 8.42 9.24 4.38
C ILE A 107 9.02 9.70 3.04
N ARG A 108 8.44 10.75 2.44
CA ARG A 108 9.02 11.43 1.28
C ARG A 108 10.19 12.31 1.72
N GLU A 109 11.29 12.22 0.99
CA GLU A 109 12.50 13.01 1.29
C GLU A 109 13.08 13.62 0.01
N GLY A 110 13.60 14.84 0.13
CA GLY A 110 14.40 15.46 -0.94
C GLY A 110 13.75 15.44 -2.32
N ASN A 111 14.29 14.63 -3.22
CA ASN A 111 13.83 14.53 -4.62
C ASN A 111 12.46 13.86 -4.80
N ASP A 112 11.88 13.28 -3.75
CA ASP A 112 10.53 12.73 -3.79
C ASP A 112 9.44 13.82 -3.74
N LEU A 113 9.85 15.07 -3.48
CA LEU A 113 8.97 16.24 -3.40
C LEU A 113 9.01 17.02 -4.70
N MET A 114 7.87 17.16 -5.34
CA MET A 114 7.73 18.08 -6.48
C MET A 114 7.51 19.49 -5.95
N PRO A 115 8.37 20.47 -6.30
CA PRO A 115 8.15 21.87 -5.91
C PRO A 115 6.83 22.40 -6.46
N ALA A 116 6.09 23.16 -5.65
CA ALA A 116 4.81 23.75 -6.06
C ALA A 116 4.96 24.72 -7.24
N ASP A 117 6.13 25.36 -7.37
CA ASP A 117 6.50 26.29 -8.44
C ASP A 117 7.27 25.59 -9.58
N ASN A 118 7.07 24.29 -9.76
CA ASN A 118 7.75 23.54 -10.81
C ASN A 118 7.49 24.15 -12.20
N LYS A 119 8.54 24.32 -12.98
CA LYS A 119 8.49 24.97 -14.31
C LYS A 119 7.62 24.24 -15.35
N TRP A 120 7.26 22.96 -15.07
CA TRP A 120 6.48 22.12 -15.98
C TRP A 120 4.98 22.25 -15.77
N GLY A 121 4.53 22.87 -14.66
CA GLY A 121 3.12 23.01 -14.31
C GLY A 121 2.47 21.69 -13.87
N PHE A 122 3.24 20.75 -13.32
CA PHE A 122 2.67 19.52 -12.78
C PHE A 122 1.80 19.82 -11.55
N SER A 123 0.62 19.25 -11.52
CA SER A 123 -0.42 19.51 -10.52
C SER A 123 -1.03 18.23 -9.93
N MET A 124 -0.42 17.08 -10.13
CA MET A 124 -0.89 15.82 -9.52
C MET A 124 -0.92 15.94 -7.99
N PRO A 125 -2.02 15.53 -7.34
CA PRO A 125 -2.05 15.42 -5.89
C PRO A 125 -0.94 14.47 -5.40
N VAL A 126 -0.10 14.99 -4.51
CA VAL A 126 1.00 14.20 -3.93
C VAL A 126 0.52 13.60 -2.63
N PRO A 127 0.49 12.27 -2.46
CA PRO A 127 0.16 11.63 -1.19
C PRO A 127 1.14 12.06 -0.09
N GLU A 128 0.68 12.06 1.15
CA GLU A 128 1.48 12.45 2.31
C GLU A 128 2.75 11.59 2.44
N HIS A 129 2.60 10.30 2.24
CA HIS A 129 3.70 9.34 2.36
C HIS A 129 4.23 8.93 0.98
N LYS A 130 5.49 8.48 0.93
CA LYS A 130 6.06 7.86 -0.27
C LYS A 130 5.44 6.49 -0.50
N PHE A 131 5.36 5.67 0.57
CA PHE A 131 4.60 4.44 0.63
C PHE A 131 4.01 4.28 2.04
N ASN A 132 2.82 3.71 2.11
CA ASN A 132 2.22 3.16 3.31
C ASN A 132 2.18 1.63 3.17
N LEU A 133 3.03 0.94 3.93
CA LEU A 133 3.16 -0.51 3.94
C LEU A 133 2.30 -1.15 5.03
N GLY A 134 1.37 -0.40 5.64
CA GLY A 134 0.45 -0.89 6.66
C GLY A 134 -0.37 -2.07 6.14
N GLU A 135 -0.47 -3.12 6.92
CA GLU A 135 -1.11 -4.37 6.51
C GLU A 135 -2.63 -4.18 6.37
N VAL A 136 -3.26 -3.55 7.36
CA VAL A 136 -4.71 -3.26 7.34
C VAL A 136 -5.04 -2.25 6.24
N TYR A 137 -4.20 -1.22 6.07
CA TYR A 137 -4.34 -0.22 5.02
C TYR A 137 -4.33 -0.85 3.62
N ASN A 138 -3.34 -1.70 3.34
CA ASN A 138 -3.20 -2.33 2.02
C ASN A 138 -4.28 -3.40 1.74
N LEU A 139 -4.67 -4.17 2.75
CA LEU A 139 -5.73 -5.16 2.61
C LEU A 139 -7.10 -4.53 2.50
N GLY A 140 -7.31 -3.31 3.06
CA GLY A 140 -8.59 -2.62 3.11
C GLY A 140 -8.90 -1.72 1.92
N ILE A 141 -8.19 -1.84 0.79
CA ILE A 141 -8.43 -1.01 -0.39
C ILE A 141 -9.83 -1.31 -0.95
N GLY A 142 -10.75 -0.35 -0.81
CA GLY A 142 -12.16 -0.52 -1.19
C GLY A 142 -12.40 -0.58 -2.71
N ARG A 143 -11.49 -0.05 -3.54
CA ARG A 143 -11.62 -0.03 -4.99
C ARG A 143 -10.28 -0.21 -5.72
N GLY A 144 -10.20 -1.25 -6.53
CA GLY A 144 -8.96 -1.64 -7.21
C GLY A 144 -7.98 -2.32 -6.26
N THR A 145 -6.72 -2.38 -6.63
CA THR A 145 -5.65 -3.08 -5.92
C THR A 145 -4.46 -2.19 -5.58
N LEU A 146 -4.57 -0.89 -5.81
CA LEU A 146 -3.48 0.07 -5.64
C LEU A 146 -3.84 1.10 -4.57
N THR A 147 -2.91 1.35 -3.66
CA THR A 147 -2.97 2.48 -2.72
C THR A 147 -2.87 3.82 -3.47
N GLU A 148 -3.10 4.93 -2.77
CA GLU A 148 -2.89 6.26 -3.34
C GLU A 148 -1.41 6.48 -3.68
N GLU A 149 -0.51 6.00 -2.83
CA GLU A 149 0.94 6.06 -3.03
C GLU A 149 1.39 5.27 -4.25
N ASP A 150 0.87 4.04 -4.42
CA ASP A 150 1.18 3.19 -5.58
C ASP A 150 0.67 3.84 -6.86
N ARG A 151 -0.55 4.35 -6.85
CA ARG A 151 -1.15 5.06 -7.99
C ARG A 151 -0.34 6.30 -8.34
N TYR A 152 0.05 7.08 -7.34
CA TYR A 152 0.91 8.24 -7.56
C TYR A 152 2.24 7.82 -8.17
N LYS A 153 2.87 6.75 -7.66
CA LYS A 153 4.15 6.23 -8.17
C LYS A 153 4.05 5.75 -9.61
N ILE A 154 2.95 5.08 -9.95
CA ILE A 154 2.69 4.69 -11.35
C ILE A 154 2.50 5.93 -12.22
N ASN A 155 1.67 6.90 -11.79
CA ASN A 155 1.42 8.12 -12.55
C ASN A 155 2.66 9.01 -12.70
N ASP A 156 3.62 8.93 -11.78
CA ASP A 156 4.88 9.69 -11.84
C ASP A 156 5.75 9.36 -13.07
N HIS A 157 5.53 8.21 -13.73
CA HIS A 157 6.29 7.86 -14.94
C HIS A 157 6.17 8.93 -16.03
N ILE A 158 4.99 9.59 -16.15
CA ILE A 158 4.80 10.63 -17.15
C ILE A 158 5.55 11.91 -16.81
N VAL A 159 5.65 12.24 -15.52
CA VAL A 159 6.48 13.34 -15.02
C VAL A 159 7.94 13.12 -15.42
N GLN A 160 8.47 11.92 -15.13
CA GLN A 160 9.83 11.55 -15.48
C GLN A 160 10.05 11.56 -17.00
N THR A 161 9.08 11.09 -17.76
CA THR A 161 9.12 11.12 -19.24
C THR A 161 9.23 12.55 -19.76
N ILE A 162 8.42 13.48 -19.28
CA ILE A 162 8.45 14.88 -19.70
C ILE A 162 9.81 15.51 -19.34
N VAL A 163 10.26 15.34 -18.10
CA VAL A 163 11.54 15.91 -17.62
C VAL A 163 12.71 15.38 -18.46
N MET A 164 12.72 14.08 -18.73
CA MET A 164 13.76 13.45 -19.55
C MET A 164 13.73 13.95 -21.02
N LEU A 165 12.56 13.98 -21.63
CA LEU A 165 12.42 14.41 -23.03
C LEU A 165 12.76 15.89 -23.20
N GLU A 166 12.40 16.76 -22.28
CA GLU A 166 12.76 18.18 -22.35
C GLU A 166 14.26 18.45 -22.21
N ALA A 167 15.00 17.53 -21.57
CA ALA A 167 16.45 17.62 -21.49
C ALA A 167 17.18 17.20 -22.78
N LEU A 168 16.50 16.55 -23.74
CA LEU A 168 17.10 16.10 -24.99
C LEU A 168 17.20 17.21 -26.04
N PRO A 169 18.30 17.28 -26.81
CA PRO A 169 18.50 18.29 -27.83
C PRO A 169 17.78 17.95 -29.14
N PHE A 170 16.45 18.02 -29.14
CA PHE A 170 15.65 17.71 -30.34
C PHE A 170 15.91 18.69 -31.50
N PRO A 171 16.04 18.18 -32.75
CA PRO A 171 16.05 19.02 -33.93
C PRO A 171 14.72 19.78 -34.09
N LYS A 172 14.69 20.83 -34.90
CA LYS A 172 13.56 21.75 -35.01
C LYS A 172 12.22 21.05 -35.31
N HIS A 173 12.21 20.00 -36.13
CA HIS A 173 10.99 19.29 -36.53
C HIS A 173 10.50 18.29 -35.43
N LEU A 174 11.28 17.99 -34.42
CA LEU A 174 10.92 17.11 -33.30
C LEU A 174 10.76 17.85 -31.96
N LYS A 175 10.84 19.16 -31.94
CA LYS A 175 10.78 19.97 -30.71
C LYS A 175 9.46 19.80 -29.91
N ARG A 176 8.39 19.34 -30.56
CA ARG A 176 7.10 19.11 -29.93
C ARG A 176 6.90 17.67 -29.41
N VAL A 177 7.89 16.81 -29.54
CA VAL A 177 7.84 15.42 -29.02
C VAL A 177 7.52 15.38 -27.53
N PRO A 178 8.16 16.19 -26.64
CA PRO A 178 7.81 16.20 -25.22
C PRO A 178 6.35 16.57 -24.93
N GLU A 179 5.78 17.52 -25.68
CA GLU A 179 4.37 17.89 -25.56
C GLU A 179 3.44 16.73 -25.97
N TYR A 180 3.73 16.06 -27.08
CA TYR A 180 2.89 14.95 -27.55
C TYR A 180 2.97 13.76 -26.62
N ALA A 181 4.18 13.35 -26.25
CA ALA A 181 4.41 12.26 -25.31
C ALA A 181 3.88 12.57 -23.91
N GLY A 182 3.98 13.83 -23.46
CA GLY A 182 3.55 14.25 -22.13
C GLY A 182 2.03 14.40 -21.98
N GLY A 183 1.26 14.32 -23.07
CA GLY A 183 -0.18 14.57 -23.06
C GLY A 183 -1.08 13.34 -23.12
N HIS A 184 -0.53 12.11 -23.16
CA HIS A 184 -1.36 10.92 -23.38
C HIS A 184 -2.22 10.51 -22.18
N HIS A 185 -1.88 10.92 -20.96
CA HIS A 185 -2.73 10.74 -19.79
C HIS A 185 -3.60 11.95 -19.43
N GLU A 186 -3.52 13.03 -20.23
CA GLU A 186 -4.42 14.17 -20.05
C GLU A 186 -5.81 13.87 -20.60
N LYS A 187 -6.83 14.43 -19.93
CA LYS A 187 -8.24 14.31 -20.35
C LYS A 187 -8.78 15.66 -20.76
N MET A 188 -9.65 15.67 -21.78
CA MET A 188 -10.20 16.91 -22.34
C MET A 188 -11.03 17.74 -21.35
N ASP A 189 -11.46 17.16 -20.24
CA ASP A 189 -12.19 17.81 -19.15
C ASP A 189 -11.28 18.42 -18.07
N GLY A 190 -9.96 18.20 -18.15
CA GLY A 190 -8.99 18.62 -17.14
C GLY A 190 -8.83 17.65 -15.99
N GLY A 191 -9.51 16.50 -16.00
CA GLY A 191 -9.38 15.46 -15.00
C GLY A 191 -8.22 14.48 -15.25
N GLY A 192 -7.35 14.77 -16.22
CA GLY A 192 -6.14 14.00 -16.52
C GLY A 192 -4.94 14.44 -15.70
N TYR A 193 -3.79 13.88 -16.00
CA TYR A 193 -2.52 14.19 -15.36
C TYR A 193 -1.37 14.20 -16.39
N PRO A 194 -0.22 14.79 -16.09
CA PRO A 194 0.23 15.37 -14.82
C PRO A 194 -0.11 16.86 -14.62
N ARG A 195 -0.67 17.55 -15.63
CA ARG A 195 -0.91 19.02 -15.64
C ARG A 195 -2.39 19.37 -15.49
N GLY A 196 -3.32 18.44 -15.73
CA GLY A 196 -4.75 18.70 -15.76
C GLY A 196 -5.15 19.59 -16.94
N LEU A 197 -4.56 19.36 -18.13
CA LEU A 197 -4.82 20.14 -19.33
C LEU A 197 -6.26 19.95 -19.80
N LYS A 198 -6.88 21.03 -20.28
CA LYS A 198 -8.18 20.99 -20.94
C LYS A 198 -8.04 20.84 -22.45
N LYS A 199 -9.16 20.58 -23.10
CA LYS A 199 -9.22 20.37 -24.56
C LYS A 199 -8.49 21.48 -25.36
N GLU A 200 -8.66 22.73 -24.98
CA GLU A 200 -8.06 23.89 -25.64
C GLU A 200 -6.53 23.95 -25.49
N ASP A 201 -6.01 23.37 -24.43
CA ASP A 201 -4.57 23.36 -24.12
C ASP A 201 -3.85 22.15 -24.75
N MET A 202 -4.59 21.17 -25.24
CA MET A 202 -4.05 19.94 -25.84
C MET A 202 -3.99 20.03 -27.36
N SER A 203 -2.82 19.79 -27.95
CA SER A 203 -2.69 19.67 -29.39
C SER A 203 -3.38 18.43 -29.97
N MET A 204 -3.71 18.45 -31.26
CA MET A 204 -4.31 17.29 -31.88
C MET A 204 -3.47 16.00 -31.77
N PRO A 205 -2.15 16.01 -31.99
CA PRO A 205 -1.33 14.82 -31.76
C PRO A 205 -1.38 14.27 -30.34
N ALA A 206 -1.37 15.15 -29.32
CA ALA A 206 -1.50 14.72 -27.92
C ALA A 206 -2.85 14.04 -27.66
N ARG A 207 -3.96 14.58 -28.21
CA ARG A 207 -5.30 13.95 -28.11
C ARG A 207 -5.37 12.60 -28.81
N ILE A 208 -4.72 12.46 -29.97
CA ILE A 208 -4.66 11.18 -30.68
C ILE A 208 -3.91 10.14 -29.85
N MET A 209 -2.79 10.52 -29.25
CA MET A 209 -2.03 9.63 -28.37
C MET A 209 -2.86 9.20 -27.14
N ALA A 210 -3.59 10.13 -26.53
CA ALA A 210 -4.48 9.84 -25.38
C ALA A 210 -5.65 8.88 -25.72
N ILE A 211 -5.98 8.70 -26.98
CA ILE A 211 -7.00 7.72 -27.42
C ILE A 211 -6.37 6.37 -27.74
N ALA A 212 -5.10 6.38 -28.15
CA ALA A 212 -4.38 5.18 -28.56
C ALA A 212 -3.79 4.41 -27.38
N ASP A 213 -3.55 5.10 -26.25
CA ASP A 213 -3.09 4.56 -24.98
C ASP A 213 -4.22 3.87 -24.21
#